data_cee82c075963bb5ee0b9added42a898f
#
_entry.id   cee82c075963bb5ee0b9added42a898f
#
_cell.length_a   1.000
_cell.length_b   1.000
_cell.length_c   1.000
_cell.angle_alpha   90.00
_cell.angle_beta   90.00
_cell.angle_gamma   90.00
#
_symmetry.space_group_name_H-M   'P 1'
#
loop_
_entity.id
_entity.type
_entity.pdbx_description
1 polymer ?
#
loop_
_entity_poly.entity_id
_entity_poly.type
_entity_poly.pdbx_seq_one_letter_code
_entity_poly.pdbx_strand_id
1 'polypeptide(L)'
;MTTIQLTGITWDHTRGYLPMVATAQRFGEANPEVAIEWRKRSLKAFGDQPLEELAPHFDLLVIDHPFVGVAAARGLLLPLDEHLPSEFIADQEANSVGLSHPSYVYGGHLWALAIDAAAPVSAWRADLLARAGEEPPETWEQLLGLARR
;
A
#
# COMPACT_ATOMS: atom_id res chain seq x y z
N MET A 1 -26.70 -8.67 21.08
CA MET A 1 -25.80 -9.36 20.11
C MET A 1 -24.38 -8.90 20.42
N THR A 2 -23.43 -9.80 20.44
CA THR A 2 -22.01 -9.43 20.68
C THR A 2 -21.46 -8.85 19.39
N THR A 3 -20.97 -7.62 19.44
CA THR A 3 -20.34 -6.96 18.28
C THR A 3 -18.91 -7.47 18.14
N ILE A 4 -18.52 -7.89 16.94
CA ILE A 4 -17.15 -8.23 16.59
C ILE A 4 -16.39 -6.91 16.43
N GLN A 5 -15.30 -6.75 17.18
CA GLN A 5 -14.43 -5.57 17.08
C GLN A 5 -13.16 -5.95 16.32
N LEU A 6 -12.90 -5.28 15.22
CA LEU A 6 -11.68 -5.43 14.44
C LEU A 6 -10.86 -4.13 14.52
N THR A 7 -9.55 -4.27 14.59
CA THR A 7 -8.61 -3.15 14.59
C THR A 7 -7.74 -3.18 13.34
N GLY A 8 -7.66 -2.04 12.67
CA GLY A 8 -6.78 -1.86 11.52
C GLY A 8 -5.70 -0.81 11.76
N ILE A 9 -4.57 -0.92 11.05
CA ILE A 9 -3.50 0.08 11.07
C ILE A 9 -3.17 0.54 9.65
N THR A 10 -3.04 1.86 9.49
CA THR A 10 -2.68 2.52 8.23
C THR A 10 -1.70 3.66 8.48
N TRP A 11 -1.19 4.34 7.44
CA TRP A 11 -0.30 5.50 7.64
C TRP A 11 -1.09 6.79 7.84
N ASP A 12 -0.50 7.71 8.61
CA ASP A 12 -1.10 9.02 8.95
C ASP A 12 -1.01 9.99 7.78
N HIS A 13 -1.88 9.80 6.81
CA HIS A 13 -2.07 10.66 5.67
C HIS A 13 -3.53 10.59 5.22
N THR A 14 -4.06 11.67 4.66
CA THR A 14 -5.45 11.71 4.18
C THR A 14 -5.73 10.60 3.16
N ARG A 15 -4.80 10.33 2.25
CA ARG A 15 -4.88 9.26 1.25
C ARG A 15 -4.90 7.85 1.85
N GLY A 16 -4.27 7.65 3.01
CA GLY A 16 -4.22 6.35 3.68
C GLY A 16 -5.34 6.14 4.69
N TYR A 17 -5.70 7.18 5.44
CA TYR A 17 -6.62 7.06 6.56
C TYR A 17 -8.10 7.28 6.18
N LEU A 18 -8.40 8.32 5.40
CA LEU A 18 -9.79 8.64 5.09
C LEU A 18 -10.53 7.54 4.31
N PRO A 19 -9.94 6.90 3.29
CA PRO A 19 -10.60 5.79 2.61
C PRO A 19 -10.89 4.62 3.55
N MET A 20 -9.98 4.31 4.49
CA MET A 20 -10.18 3.21 5.45
C MET A 20 -11.31 3.50 6.42
N VAL A 21 -11.43 4.73 6.92
CA VAL A 21 -12.55 5.14 7.78
C VAL A 21 -13.87 5.11 7.01
N ALA A 22 -13.90 5.65 5.79
CA ALA A 22 -15.12 5.70 4.97
C ALA A 22 -15.62 4.29 4.61
N THR A 23 -14.70 3.39 4.23
CA THR A 23 -15.04 2.00 3.92
C THR A 23 -15.49 1.23 5.16
N ALA A 24 -14.87 1.45 6.32
CA ALA A 24 -15.29 0.87 7.58
C ALA A 24 -16.70 1.31 7.99
N GLN A 25 -17.01 2.60 7.83
CA GLN A 25 -18.36 3.12 8.08
C GLN A 25 -19.38 2.46 7.16
N ARG A 26 -19.11 2.42 5.85
CA ARG A 26 -20.00 1.79 4.88
C ARG A 26 -20.20 0.30 5.13
N PHE A 27 -19.13 -0.40 5.51
CA PHE A 27 -19.19 -1.81 5.88
C PHE A 27 -20.06 -2.04 7.11
N GLY A 28 -19.90 -1.22 8.17
CA GLY A 28 -20.68 -1.32 9.40
C GLY A 28 -22.17 -1.02 9.20
N GLU A 29 -22.54 -0.14 8.24
CA GLU A 29 -23.95 0.07 7.87
C GLU A 29 -24.60 -1.20 7.31
N ALA A 30 -23.85 -2.01 6.55
CA ALA A 30 -24.32 -3.25 5.97
C ALA A 30 -24.19 -4.46 6.93
N ASN A 31 -23.28 -4.38 7.89
CA ASN A 31 -22.92 -5.45 8.83
C ASN A 31 -22.85 -4.89 10.27
N PRO A 32 -23.99 -4.59 10.91
CA PRO A 32 -24.03 -3.88 12.18
C PRO A 32 -23.45 -4.68 13.36
N GLU A 33 -23.21 -5.97 13.17
CA GLU A 33 -22.52 -6.85 14.12
C GLU A 33 -20.99 -6.73 14.06
N VAL A 34 -20.42 -6.00 13.09
CA VAL A 34 -18.97 -5.80 12.96
C VAL A 34 -18.62 -4.32 13.04
N ALA A 35 -17.67 -3.96 13.90
CA ALA A 35 -17.10 -2.62 13.98
C ALA A 35 -15.59 -2.68 13.66
N ILE A 36 -15.12 -1.76 12.83
CA ILE A 36 -13.72 -1.67 12.44
C ILE A 36 -13.17 -0.33 12.89
N GLU A 37 -12.17 -0.34 13.77
CA GLU A 37 -11.44 0.84 14.22
C GLU A 37 -10.10 0.93 13.51
N TRP A 38 -9.81 2.05 12.83
CA TRP A 38 -8.53 2.30 12.19
C TRP A 38 -7.61 3.17 13.04
N ARG A 39 -6.40 2.69 13.28
CA ARG A 39 -5.31 3.45 13.91
C ARG A 39 -4.32 3.93 12.87
N LYS A 40 -3.53 4.93 13.24
CA LYS A 40 -2.56 5.59 12.37
C LYS A 40 -1.14 5.40 12.89
N ARG A 41 -0.19 5.22 12.00
CA ARG A 41 1.25 5.30 12.25
C ARG A 41 1.88 6.33 11.33
N SER A 42 3.02 6.89 11.73
CA SER A 42 3.74 7.86 10.89
C SER A 42 4.15 7.23 9.54
N LEU A 43 4.38 8.06 8.52
CA LEU A 43 4.86 7.58 7.23
C LEU A 43 6.21 6.85 7.36
N LYS A 44 7.07 7.32 8.27
CA LYS A 44 8.33 6.63 8.59
C LYS A 44 8.07 5.23 9.17
N ALA A 45 7.19 5.10 10.15
CA ALA A 45 6.83 3.80 10.73
C ALA A 45 6.13 2.90 9.68
N PHE A 46 5.38 3.46 8.75
CA PHE A 46 4.77 2.71 7.64
C PHE A 46 5.85 2.04 6.76
N GLY A 47 6.94 2.73 6.45
CA GLY A 47 8.04 2.20 5.65
C GLY A 47 9.03 1.31 6.41
N ASP A 48 9.19 1.52 7.73
CA ASP A 48 10.30 0.93 8.48
C ASP A 48 9.87 -0.12 9.53
N GLN A 49 8.63 -0.04 10.04
CA GLN A 49 8.19 -0.90 11.16
C GLN A 49 7.96 -2.34 10.71
N PRO A 50 8.62 -3.32 11.34
CA PRO A 50 8.46 -4.74 11.00
C PRO A 50 7.01 -5.23 11.17
N LEU A 51 6.55 -6.08 10.23
CA LEU A 51 5.20 -6.66 10.30
C LEU A 51 5.03 -7.59 11.51
N GLU A 52 6.09 -8.19 11.99
CA GLU A 52 6.11 -9.05 13.17
C GLU A 52 5.66 -8.32 14.45
N GLU A 53 5.89 -7.01 14.49
CA GLU A 53 5.43 -6.16 15.60
C GLU A 53 3.96 -5.76 15.47
N LEU A 54 3.41 -5.82 14.27
CA LEU A 54 2.05 -5.36 13.97
C LEU A 54 1.04 -6.53 13.94
N ALA A 55 1.40 -7.61 13.29
CA ALA A 55 0.50 -8.74 13.06
C ALA A 55 -0.15 -9.31 14.34
N PRO A 56 0.51 -9.34 15.52
CA PRO A 56 -0.13 -9.79 16.76
C PRO A 56 -1.16 -8.83 17.35
N HIS A 57 -1.22 -7.58 16.85
CA HIS A 57 -2.00 -6.50 17.49
C HIS A 57 -3.10 -5.94 16.59
N PHE A 58 -3.11 -6.29 15.31
CA PHE A 58 -4.07 -5.76 14.34
C PHE A 58 -4.64 -6.86 13.47
N ASP A 59 -5.95 -6.78 13.23
CA ASP A 59 -6.67 -7.70 12.34
C ASP A 59 -6.49 -7.31 10.86
N LEU A 60 -6.33 -6.01 10.59
CA LEU A 60 -6.19 -5.45 9.25
C LEU A 60 -4.94 -4.57 9.18
N LEU A 61 -4.07 -4.85 8.21
CA LEU A 61 -2.84 -4.09 8.02
C LEU A 61 -2.80 -3.47 6.63
N VAL A 62 -2.61 -2.15 6.58
CA VAL A 62 -2.16 -1.50 5.34
C VAL A 62 -0.64 -1.55 5.31
N ILE A 63 -0.09 -2.18 4.29
CA ILE A 63 1.34 -2.45 4.16
C ILE A 63 1.88 -1.89 2.83
N ASP A 64 3.18 -1.62 2.79
CA ASP A 64 3.88 -1.36 1.54
C ASP A 64 4.32 -2.69 0.89
N HIS A 65 4.36 -2.75 -0.45
CA HIS A 65 4.64 -3.98 -1.20
C HIS A 65 5.98 -4.66 -0.86
N PRO A 66 7.07 -3.97 -0.46
CA PRO A 66 8.32 -4.64 -0.09
C PRO A 66 8.19 -5.61 1.10
N PHE A 67 7.16 -5.46 1.91
CA PHE A 67 6.92 -6.37 3.05
C PHE A 67 6.32 -7.72 2.68
N VAL A 68 5.81 -7.90 1.47
CA VAL A 68 5.08 -9.11 1.05
C VAL A 68 5.94 -10.36 1.16
N GLY A 69 7.23 -10.31 0.76
CA GLY A 69 8.14 -11.44 0.85
C GLY A 69 8.38 -11.91 2.30
N VAL A 70 8.53 -10.97 3.24
CA VAL A 70 8.68 -11.29 4.67
C VAL A 70 7.37 -11.84 5.23
N ALA A 71 6.23 -11.23 4.88
CA ALA A 71 4.91 -11.70 5.31
C ALA A 71 4.66 -13.15 4.90
N ALA A 72 4.96 -13.49 3.64
CA ALA A 72 4.85 -14.85 3.12
C ALA A 72 5.79 -15.83 3.82
N ALA A 73 7.08 -15.47 3.93
CA ALA A 73 8.09 -16.37 4.49
C ALA A 73 7.87 -16.68 5.97
N ARG A 74 7.21 -15.79 6.71
CA ARG A 74 6.97 -15.93 8.16
C ARG A 74 5.53 -16.20 8.53
N GLY A 75 4.62 -16.32 7.56
CA GLY A 75 3.20 -16.59 7.82
C GLY A 75 2.51 -15.49 8.64
N LEU A 76 2.84 -14.22 8.37
CA LEU A 76 2.33 -13.07 9.13
C LEU A 76 0.98 -12.57 8.64
N LEU A 77 0.60 -12.92 7.42
CA LEU A 77 -0.66 -12.54 6.77
C LEU A 77 -1.35 -13.79 6.22
N LEU A 78 -2.63 -13.70 5.97
CA LEU A 78 -3.39 -14.74 5.28
C LEU A 78 -3.23 -14.59 3.75
N PRO A 79 -3.05 -15.68 3.01
CA PRO A 79 -3.09 -15.65 1.54
C PRO A 79 -4.54 -15.41 1.10
N LEU A 80 -4.80 -14.24 0.53
CA LEU A 80 -6.16 -13.79 0.22
C LEU A 80 -6.83 -14.60 -0.89
N ASP A 81 -6.06 -15.18 -1.81
CA ASP A 81 -6.52 -16.05 -2.88
C ASP A 81 -7.12 -17.37 -2.39
N GLU A 82 -6.80 -17.81 -1.17
CA GLU A 82 -7.41 -18.97 -0.52
C GLU A 82 -8.77 -18.64 0.14
N HIS A 83 -9.09 -17.35 0.34
CA HIS A 83 -10.24 -16.91 1.11
C HIS A 83 -11.23 -16.05 0.32
N LEU A 84 -10.78 -15.41 -0.76
CA LEU A 84 -11.61 -14.55 -1.60
C LEU A 84 -12.07 -15.30 -2.88
N PRO A 85 -13.25 -14.97 -3.40
CA PRO A 85 -13.70 -15.53 -4.67
C PRO A 85 -12.72 -15.18 -5.81
N SER A 86 -12.42 -16.16 -6.66
CA SER A 86 -11.52 -15.97 -7.80
C SER A 86 -11.99 -14.88 -8.78
N GLU A 87 -13.28 -14.74 -8.95
CA GLU A 87 -13.89 -13.69 -9.77
C GLU A 87 -13.61 -12.29 -9.20
N PHE A 88 -13.66 -12.14 -7.88
CA PHE A 88 -13.32 -10.89 -7.23
C PHE A 88 -11.83 -10.55 -7.41
N ILE A 89 -10.93 -11.52 -7.26
CA ILE A 89 -9.49 -11.31 -7.46
C ILE A 89 -9.21 -10.93 -8.91
N ALA A 90 -9.82 -11.61 -9.88
CA ALA A 90 -9.66 -11.28 -11.30
C ALA A 90 -10.18 -9.88 -11.63
N ASP A 91 -11.30 -9.45 -11.03
CA ASP A 91 -11.81 -8.08 -11.16
C ASP A 91 -10.84 -7.05 -10.57
N GLN A 92 -10.27 -7.32 -9.38
CA GLN A 92 -9.27 -6.46 -8.77
C GLN A 92 -7.99 -6.34 -9.63
N GLU A 93 -7.52 -7.45 -10.20
CA GLU A 93 -6.36 -7.44 -11.09
C GLU A 93 -6.64 -6.63 -12.36
N ALA A 94 -7.76 -6.87 -13.03
CA ALA A 94 -8.15 -6.21 -14.28
C ALA A 94 -8.35 -4.69 -14.13
N ASN A 95 -8.76 -4.22 -12.93
CA ASN A 95 -9.03 -2.82 -12.64
C ASN A 95 -7.92 -2.12 -11.83
N SER A 96 -6.81 -2.80 -11.56
CA SER A 96 -5.66 -2.22 -10.87
C SER A 96 -4.71 -1.50 -11.83
N VAL A 97 -4.10 -0.41 -11.37
CA VAL A 97 -3.19 0.42 -12.17
C VAL A 97 -1.80 -0.20 -12.25
N GLY A 98 -1.30 -0.40 -13.46
CA GLY A 98 0.07 -0.87 -13.72
C GLY A 98 0.39 -2.19 -13.01
N LEU A 99 1.44 -2.22 -12.22
CA LEU A 99 1.86 -3.38 -11.45
C LEU A 99 1.38 -3.36 -9.99
N SER A 100 0.41 -2.53 -9.62
CA SER A 100 -0.03 -2.41 -8.23
C SER A 100 -0.61 -3.73 -7.68
N HIS A 101 -1.45 -4.43 -8.42
CA HIS A 101 -1.94 -5.75 -8.01
C HIS A 101 -0.85 -6.83 -8.02
N PRO A 102 -0.07 -7.03 -9.11
CA PRO A 102 0.99 -8.03 -9.13
C PRO A 102 2.08 -7.83 -8.07
N SER A 103 2.31 -6.60 -7.59
CA SER A 103 3.31 -6.32 -6.55
C SER A 103 2.99 -6.96 -5.20
N TYR A 104 1.74 -7.35 -4.97
CA TYR A 104 1.30 -8.07 -3.77
C TYR A 104 1.20 -9.58 -3.94
N VAL A 105 1.61 -10.11 -5.11
CA VAL A 105 1.70 -11.56 -5.36
C VAL A 105 3.12 -12.02 -5.08
N TYR A 106 3.27 -13.05 -4.23
CA TYR A 106 4.56 -13.65 -3.91
C TYR A 106 4.41 -15.14 -3.61
N GLY A 107 5.31 -15.96 -4.16
CA GLY A 107 5.27 -17.42 -3.96
C GLY A 107 4.01 -18.10 -4.50
N GLY A 108 3.34 -17.47 -5.47
CA GLY A 108 2.09 -17.97 -6.07
C GLY A 108 0.82 -17.57 -5.34
N HIS A 109 0.90 -16.79 -4.25
CA HIS A 109 -0.25 -16.32 -3.46
C HIS A 109 -0.38 -14.79 -3.47
N LEU A 110 -1.63 -14.31 -3.33
CA LEU A 110 -1.98 -12.90 -3.15
C LEU A 110 -2.04 -12.56 -1.66
N TRP A 111 -1.16 -11.68 -1.20
CA TRP A 111 -1.01 -11.35 0.24
C TRP A 111 -1.71 -10.07 0.66
N ALA A 112 -2.02 -9.18 -0.27
CA ALA A 112 -2.81 -7.97 -0.02
C ALA A 112 -3.52 -7.49 -1.29
N LEU A 113 -4.57 -6.69 -1.10
CA LEU A 113 -5.24 -5.98 -2.20
C LEU A 113 -4.59 -4.61 -2.39
N ALA A 114 -4.39 -4.21 -3.64
CA ALA A 114 -3.89 -2.88 -3.96
C ALA A 114 -4.95 -1.82 -3.65
N ILE A 115 -4.65 -0.91 -2.73
CA ILE A 115 -5.55 0.18 -2.33
C ILE A 115 -5.02 1.56 -2.73
N ASP A 116 -3.77 1.65 -3.13
CA ASP A 116 -3.08 2.85 -3.57
C ASP A 116 -1.98 2.48 -4.56
N ALA A 117 -1.67 3.38 -5.49
CA ALA A 117 -0.63 3.17 -6.49
C ALA A 117 0.32 4.37 -6.49
N ALA A 118 1.31 4.36 -5.61
CA ALA A 118 2.36 5.35 -5.57
C ALA A 118 3.51 4.96 -6.51
N ALA A 119 4.03 5.93 -7.24
CA ALA A 119 5.20 5.72 -8.10
C ALA A 119 6.19 6.89 -7.94
N PRO A 120 7.51 6.62 -7.92
CA PRO A 120 8.52 7.65 -8.04
C PRO A 120 8.35 8.40 -9.37
N VAL A 121 8.42 9.72 -9.30
CA VAL A 121 8.38 10.59 -10.48
C VAL A 121 9.57 11.54 -10.46
N SER A 122 10.06 11.90 -11.63
CA SER A 122 11.06 12.95 -11.76
C SER A 122 10.39 14.31 -11.70
N ALA A 123 10.94 15.22 -10.89
CA ALA A 123 10.51 16.62 -10.82
C ALA A 123 11.73 17.53 -10.91
N TRP A 124 11.64 18.61 -11.68
CA TRP A 124 12.74 19.54 -11.88
C TRP A 124 12.26 21.00 -11.94
N ARG A 125 13.19 21.89 -11.69
CA ARG A 125 13.01 23.34 -11.88
C ARG A 125 13.39 23.70 -13.33
N ALA A 126 12.39 23.87 -14.20
CA ALA A 126 12.59 24.19 -15.60
C ALA A 126 13.40 25.49 -15.81
N ASP A 127 13.15 26.51 -14.98
CA ASP A 127 13.88 27.78 -15.01
C ASP A 127 15.37 27.64 -14.67
N LEU A 128 15.72 26.73 -13.74
CA LEU A 128 17.13 26.48 -13.37
C LEU A 128 17.85 25.67 -14.44
N LEU A 129 17.21 24.65 -15.01
CA LEU A 129 17.79 23.87 -16.12
C LEU A 129 18.04 24.76 -17.34
N ALA A 130 17.07 25.58 -17.73
CA ALA A 130 17.23 26.52 -18.84
C ALA A 130 18.38 27.53 -18.59
N ARG A 131 18.53 28.03 -17.37
CA ARG A 131 19.67 28.92 -17.02
C ARG A 131 21.01 28.21 -17.03
N ALA A 132 21.05 26.92 -16.76
CA ALA A 132 22.25 26.09 -16.84
C ALA A 132 22.55 25.61 -18.27
N GLY A 133 21.64 25.85 -19.22
CA GLY A 133 21.75 25.32 -20.59
C GLY A 133 21.58 23.81 -20.67
N GLU A 134 20.81 23.24 -19.75
CA GLU A 134 20.59 21.80 -19.60
C GLU A 134 19.12 21.44 -19.89
N GLU A 135 18.92 20.23 -20.42
CA GLU A 135 17.60 19.64 -20.61
C GLU A 135 17.27 18.67 -19.46
N PRO A 136 15.98 18.37 -19.21
CA PRO A 136 15.59 17.36 -18.25
C PRO A 136 16.23 16.00 -18.57
N PRO A 137 16.85 15.32 -17.60
CA PRO A 137 17.47 14.02 -17.85
C PRO A 137 16.42 12.93 -18.08
N GLU A 138 16.59 12.17 -19.16
CA GLU A 138 15.73 11.02 -19.51
C GLU A 138 16.33 9.68 -19.11
N THR A 139 17.63 9.66 -18.80
CA THR A 139 18.34 8.45 -18.36
C THR A 139 19.10 8.69 -17.06
N TRP A 140 19.47 7.59 -16.39
CA TRP A 140 20.29 7.66 -15.19
C TRP A 140 21.68 8.24 -15.45
N GLU A 141 22.28 7.96 -16.61
CA GLU A 141 23.58 8.51 -17.01
C GLU A 141 23.50 10.03 -17.17
N GLN A 142 22.43 10.54 -17.81
CA GLN A 142 22.18 11.98 -17.95
C GLN A 142 21.97 12.64 -16.59
N LEU A 143 21.17 12.00 -15.70
CA LEU A 143 20.95 12.50 -14.32
C LEU A 143 22.25 12.57 -13.54
N LEU A 144 23.08 11.52 -13.59
CA LEU A 144 24.37 11.50 -12.92
C LEU A 144 25.35 12.51 -13.53
N GLY A 145 25.31 12.70 -14.85
CA GLY A 145 26.08 13.73 -15.55
C GLY A 145 25.70 15.14 -15.07
N LEU A 146 24.41 15.42 -14.97
CA LEU A 146 23.89 16.71 -14.48
C LEU A 146 24.28 16.94 -13.01
N ALA A 147 24.17 15.92 -12.16
CA ALA A 147 24.46 16.02 -10.73
C ALA A 147 25.97 16.26 -10.41
N ARG A 148 26.88 16.02 -11.35
CA ARG A 148 28.33 16.22 -11.20
C ARG A 148 28.82 17.60 -11.65
N ARG A 149 27.97 18.41 -12.23
CA ARG A 149 28.25 19.79 -12.68
C ARG A 149 27.91 20.81 -11.61
#